data_50c212498b82e43894f6503eb41da0f0
#
_entry.id   50c212498b82e43894f6503eb41da0f0
#
_cell.length_a   1.000
_cell.length_b   1.000
_cell.length_c   1.000
_cell.angle_alpha   90.00
_cell.angle_beta   90.00
_cell.angle_gamma   90.00
#
_symmetry.space_group_name_H-M   'P 1'
#
loop_
_entity.id
_entity.type
_entity.pdbx_description
1 polymer ?
#
loop_
_entity_poly.entity_id
_entity_poly.type
_entity_poly.pdbx_seq_one_letter_code
_entity_poly.pdbx_strand_id
1 'polypeptide(L)'
;MSKLTTFNMPLGPVHVALEEPVYFNLTVEGETIRKVELTSGHVHRGMEALATQRNLIKNVTLTERVCSLCSNSHSFTYSMAVENVLGMEIPVRARYLRVLAEEIKRVASHLFNTAIQAHIIGFKSLFMHVMEVREMMQDVKETVYGNRMNLASNCIGGVKCDVPPDMLKYILGMIDKVEPAVDEIREIYATNSMVLGRTKGLGLLPKEDALRLGVVGPVARGSGIAIDVRKDSPYAAYPDLEFKSITHDGCCIHS
;
A
#
# COMPACT_ATOMS: atom_id res chain seq x y z
N MET A 1 -2.75 -12.62 48.42
CA MET A 1 -2.71 -12.22 46.96
C MET A 1 -2.34 -10.75 46.93
N SER A 2 -1.14 -10.40 46.45
CA SER A 2 -0.75 -9.01 46.25
C SER A 2 -1.64 -8.40 45.18
N LYS A 3 -2.27 -7.25 45.48
CA LYS A 3 -2.99 -6.48 44.45
C LYS A 3 -1.99 -6.12 43.36
N LEU A 4 -2.23 -6.57 42.12
CA LEU A 4 -1.45 -6.13 40.99
C LEU A 4 -1.62 -4.62 40.82
N THR A 5 -0.52 -3.90 40.76
CA THR A 5 -0.53 -2.44 40.62
C THR A 5 -0.82 -2.08 39.18
N THR A 6 -1.81 -1.24 38.95
CA THR A 6 -2.11 -0.68 37.62
C THR A 6 -1.29 0.58 37.42
N PHE A 7 -0.65 0.71 36.26
CA PHE A 7 0.13 1.89 35.87
C PHE A 7 -0.05 2.20 34.37
N ASN A 8 0.24 3.43 33.98
CA ASN A 8 0.23 3.85 32.60
C ASN A 8 1.64 3.84 32.03
N MET A 9 1.79 3.20 30.86
CA MET A 9 3.05 3.08 30.15
C MET A 9 2.91 3.76 28.77
N PRO A 10 3.65 4.87 28.54
CA PRO A 10 3.69 5.50 27.22
C PRO A 10 4.59 4.72 26.28
N LEU A 11 4.15 4.53 25.04
CA LEU A 11 4.90 3.94 23.94
C LEU A 11 4.86 4.88 22.72
N GLY A 12 6.00 5.38 22.30
CA GLY A 12 6.09 6.34 21.20
C GLY A 12 6.11 7.82 21.70
N PRO A 13 5.92 8.81 20.81
CA PRO A 13 5.60 8.66 19.38
C PRO A 13 6.76 8.11 18.53
N VAL A 14 8.02 8.27 18.96
CA VAL A 14 9.21 7.71 18.29
C VAL A 14 9.74 6.56 19.12
N HIS A 15 9.67 5.35 18.57
CA HIS A 15 10.11 4.13 19.26
C HIS A 15 10.63 3.12 18.23
N VAL A 16 11.66 2.36 18.59
CA VAL A 16 12.32 1.38 17.69
C VAL A 16 11.40 0.26 17.18
N ALA A 17 10.32 -0.03 17.90
CA ALA A 17 9.33 -1.04 17.50
C ALA A 17 8.18 -0.46 16.66
N LEU A 18 8.18 0.84 16.36
CA LEU A 18 7.16 1.52 15.57
C LEU A 18 7.76 1.96 14.25
N GLU A 19 7.17 1.53 13.14
CA GLU A 19 7.61 1.89 11.79
C GLU A 19 7.35 3.37 11.47
N GLU A 20 6.29 3.95 12.05
CA GLU A 20 5.94 5.36 11.90
C GLU A 20 5.59 5.98 13.26
N PRO A 21 5.75 7.30 13.43
CA PRO A 21 5.44 7.99 14.68
C PRO A 21 3.97 7.90 15.04
N VAL A 22 3.71 7.17 16.12
CA VAL A 22 2.38 6.99 16.71
C VAL A 22 2.54 6.87 18.22
N TYR A 23 1.59 7.42 18.98
CA TYR A 23 1.65 7.38 20.44
C TYR A 23 0.56 6.47 21.00
N PHE A 24 0.97 5.52 21.83
CA PHE A 24 0.09 4.65 22.60
C PHE A 24 0.25 4.97 24.09
N ASN A 25 -0.86 5.18 24.78
CA ASN A 25 -0.91 5.18 26.22
C ASN A 25 -1.52 3.87 26.69
N LEU A 26 -0.70 3.01 27.29
CA LEU A 26 -1.08 1.66 27.70
C LEU A 26 -1.39 1.67 29.20
N THR A 27 -2.59 1.26 29.59
CA THR A 27 -2.89 0.96 31.01
C THR A 27 -2.58 -0.51 31.24
N VAL A 28 -1.64 -0.80 32.13
CA VAL A 28 -1.07 -2.13 32.37
C VAL A 28 -1.32 -2.57 33.80
N GLU A 29 -1.73 -3.82 34.00
CA GLU A 29 -1.87 -4.47 35.29
C GLU A 29 -0.96 -5.70 35.34
N GLY A 30 0.16 -5.58 36.04
CA GLY A 30 1.27 -6.55 35.93
C GLY A 30 1.85 -6.53 34.53
N GLU A 31 1.76 -7.65 33.78
CA GLU A 31 2.18 -7.77 32.38
C GLU A 31 1.01 -7.72 31.38
N THR A 32 -0.21 -7.50 31.88
CA THR A 32 -1.42 -7.52 31.04
C THR A 32 -1.84 -6.09 30.66
N ILE A 33 -1.96 -5.83 29.37
CA ILE A 33 -2.53 -4.58 28.86
C ILE A 33 -4.05 -4.62 29.05
N ARG A 34 -4.60 -3.67 29.82
CA ARG A 34 -6.04 -3.55 30.09
C ARG A 34 -6.72 -2.52 29.20
N LYS A 35 -6.01 -1.46 28.83
CA LYS A 35 -6.54 -0.41 27.98
C LYS A 35 -5.43 0.12 27.07
N VAL A 36 -5.79 0.47 25.85
CA VAL A 36 -4.93 1.14 24.88
C VAL A 36 -5.63 2.41 24.41
N GLU A 37 -4.97 3.54 24.57
CA GLU A 37 -5.39 4.81 23.98
C GLU A 37 -4.39 5.20 22.90
N LEU A 38 -4.90 5.43 21.68
CA LEU A 38 -4.10 5.79 20.52
C LEU A 38 -4.20 7.29 20.24
N THR A 39 -3.06 7.94 20.08
CA THR A 39 -2.98 9.30 19.53
C THR A 39 -2.23 9.28 18.21
N SER A 40 -2.93 9.63 17.13
CA SER A 40 -2.38 9.76 15.78
C SER A 40 -2.13 11.24 15.42
N GLY A 41 -1.54 11.47 14.24
CA GLY A 41 -1.31 12.82 13.72
C GLY A 41 0.14 13.29 13.81
N HIS A 42 1.06 12.51 14.36
CA HIS A 42 2.48 12.86 14.48
C HIS A 42 3.22 13.01 13.15
N VAL A 43 2.66 12.45 12.06
CA VAL A 43 3.18 12.60 10.69
C VAL A 43 2.44 13.64 9.86
N HIS A 44 1.58 14.46 10.47
CA HIS A 44 0.83 15.51 9.79
C HIS A 44 1.76 16.59 9.26
N ARG A 45 1.68 16.88 7.95
CA ARG A 45 2.57 17.83 7.26
C ARG A 45 1.84 19.02 6.62
N GLY A 46 0.55 19.21 6.91
CA GLY A 46 -0.25 20.29 6.35
C GLY A 46 -0.45 20.22 4.83
N MET A 47 -0.46 19.02 4.24
CA MET A 47 -0.51 18.83 2.78
C MET A 47 -1.77 19.43 2.16
N GLU A 48 -2.92 19.32 2.83
CA GLU A 48 -4.20 19.87 2.37
C GLU A 48 -4.15 21.41 2.39
N ALA A 49 -3.64 22.01 3.47
CA ALA A 49 -3.47 23.45 3.57
C ALA A 49 -2.50 23.99 2.50
N LEU A 50 -1.42 23.26 2.20
CA LEU A 50 -0.50 23.60 1.12
C LEU A 50 -1.17 23.51 -0.25
N ALA A 51 -2.05 22.53 -0.46
CA ALA A 51 -2.75 22.33 -1.72
C ALA A 51 -3.70 23.50 -2.03
N THR A 52 -4.35 24.07 -1.01
CA THR A 52 -5.25 25.24 -1.20
C THR A 52 -4.50 26.52 -1.60
N GLN A 53 -3.19 26.59 -1.32
CA GLN A 53 -2.34 27.74 -1.63
C GLN A 53 -1.60 27.66 -2.97
N ARG A 54 -1.76 26.56 -3.69
CA ARG A 54 -1.03 26.26 -4.93
C ARG A 54 -1.98 26.12 -6.11
N ASN A 55 -1.45 26.30 -7.31
CA ASN A 55 -2.22 26.03 -8.54
C ASN A 55 -2.32 24.53 -8.81
N LEU A 56 -3.28 24.15 -9.64
CA LEU A 56 -3.60 22.75 -9.96
C LEU A 56 -2.39 21.96 -10.48
N ILE A 57 -1.53 22.57 -11.31
CA ILE A 57 -0.36 21.90 -11.89
C ILE A 57 0.68 21.56 -10.81
N LYS A 58 0.96 22.50 -9.90
CA LYS A 58 1.91 22.27 -8.79
C LYS A 58 1.39 21.23 -7.79
N ASN A 59 0.09 21.11 -7.65
CA ASN A 59 -0.53 20.12 -6.77
C ASN A 59 -0.36 18.68 -7.27
N VAL A 60 -0.18 18.43 -8.55
CA VAL A 60 0.17 17.09 -9.05
C VAL A 60 1.43 16.57 -8.37
N THR A 61 2.48 17.41 -8.28
CA THR A 61 3.72 17.02 -7.60
C THR A 61 3.56 16.99 -6.08
N LEU A 62 2.78 17.89 -5.50
CA LEU A 62 2.51 17.90 -4.06
C LEU A 62 1.81 16.62 -3.61
N THR A 63 0.75 16.22 -4.31
CA THR A 63 -0.02 15.00 -4.00
C THR A 63 0.83 13.74 -4.12
N GLU A 64 1.73 13.67 -5.10
CA GLU A 64 2.69 12.57 -5.23
C GLU A 64 3.63 12.45 -4.03
N ARG A 65 3.89 13.52 -3.31
CA ARG A 65 4.77 13.56 -2.12
C ARG A 65 4.04 13.29 -0.80
N VAL A 66 2.74 12.99 -0.83
CA VAL A 66 1.97 12.59 0.36
C VAL A 66 2.49 11.25 0.89
N CYS A 67 2.75 10.29 0.02
CA CYS A 67 3.22 8.96 0.37
C CYS A 67 4.31 8.50 -0.60
N SER A 68 5.41 7.98 -0.10
CA SER A 68 6.49 7.45 -0.95
C SER A 68 6.15 6.09 -1.56
N LEU A 69 5.31 5.28 -0.91
CA LEU A 69 4.94 3.94 -1.34
C LEU A 69 3.86 3.95 -2.42
N CYS A 70 2.82 4.77 -2.25
CA CYS A 70 1.69 4.89 -3.17
C CYS A 70 1.66 6.25 -3.90
N SER A 71 2.82 6.85 -4.11
CA SER A 71 2.97 8.19 -4.70
C SER A 71 2.23 8.36 -6.03
N ASN A 72 2.28 7.35 -6.89
CA ASN A 72 1.63 7.38 -8.19
C ASN A 72 0.10 7.43 -8.06
N SER A 73 -0.48 6.67 -7.13
CA SER A 73 -1.93 6.64 -6.89
C SER A 73 -2.46 8.02 -6.51
N HIS A 74 -1.74 8.77 -5.66
CA HIS A 74 -2.13 10.12 -5.27
C HIS A 74 -2.15 11.09 -6.45
N SER A 75 -1.07 11.14 -7.24
CA SER A 75 -1.00 12.03 -8.41
C SER A 75 -1.97 11.61 -9.51
N PHE A 76 -2.21 10.30 -9.68
CA PHE A 76 -3.19 9.76 -10.62
C PHE A 76 -4.62 10.18 -10.24
N THR A 77 -5.02 9.92 -8.99
CA THR A 77 -6.36 10.28 -8.49
C THR A 77 -6.58 11.78 -8.56
N TYR A 78 -5.59 12.58 -8.16
CA TYR A 78 -5.66 14.03 -8.25
C TYR A 78 -5.84 14.51 -9.70
N SER A 79 -5.05 13.99 -10.65
CA SER A 79 -5.16 14.36 -12.06
C SER A 79 -6.55 14.02 -12.61
N MET A 80 -7.10 12.82 -12.30
CA MET A 80 -8.45 12.45 -12.70
C MET A 80 -9.53 13.37 -12.09
N ALA A 81 -9.37 13.75 -10.82
CA ALA A 81 -10.32 14.64 -10.17
C ALA A 81 -10.38 16.02 -10.85
N VAL A 82 -9.21 16.58 -11.20
CA VAL A 82 -9.12 17.85 -11.92
C VAL A 82 -9.71 17.72 -13.34
N GLU A 83 -9.38 16.63 -14.05
CA GLU A 83 -9.89 16.35 -15.39
C GLU A 83 -11.42 16.23 -15.40
N ASN A 84 -12.00 15.54 -14.43
CA ASN A 84 -13.44 15.41 -14.26
C ASN A 84 -14.12 16.78 -14.04
N VAL A 85 -13.54 17.63 -13.18
CA VAL A 85 -14.08 18.98 -12.93
C VAL A 85 -14.01 19.86 -14.18
N LEU A 86 -12.95 19.70 -14.98
CA LEU A 86 -12.75 20.48 -16.21
C LEU A 86 -13.46 19.88 -17.44
N GLY A 87 -14.07 18.71 -17.32
CA GLY A 87 -14.67 17.98 -18.44
C GLY A 87 -13.65 17.57 -19.51
N MET A 88 -12.41 17.30 -19.12
CA MET A 88 -11.31 16.97 -20.04
C MET A 88 -11.32 15.49 -20.39
N GLU A 89 -11.30 15.20 -21.69
CA GLU A 89 -10.99 13.86 -22.19
C GLU A 89 -9.49 13.69 -22.38
N ILE A 90 -8.98 12.53 -21.98
CA ILE A 90 -7.56 12.18 -22.13
C ILE A 90 -7.37 11.11 -23.21
N PRO A 91 -6.24 11.11 -23.94
CA PRO A 91 -5.95 10.12 -24.97
C PRO A 91 -6.03 8.68 -24.42
N VAL A 92 -6.56 7.75 -25.22
CA VAL A 92 -6.70 6.34 -24.84
C VAL A 92 -5.37 5.76 -24.38
N ARG A 93 -4.26 5.98 -25.14
CA ARG A 93 -2.93 5.52 -24.76
C ARG A 93 -2.50 6.01 -23.36
N ALA A 94 -2.81 7.26 -23.03
CA ALA A 94 -2.47 7.81 -21.71
C ALA A 94 -3.22 7.10 -20.56
N ARG A 95 -4.47 6.66 -20.81
CA ARG A 95 -5.22 5.86 -19.82
C ARG A 95 -4.51 4.54 -19.50
N TYR A 96 -4.03 3.82 -20.53
CA TYR A 96 -3.27 2.58 -20.36
C TYR A 96 -1.92 2.80 -19.68
N LEU A 97 -1.18 3.86 -20.06
CA LEU A 97 0.12 4.18 -19.47
C LEU A 97 0.00 4.56 -17.99
N ARG A 98 -1.08 5.25 -17.60
CA ARG A 98 -1.36 5.52 -16.19
C ARG A 98 -1.60 4.24 -15.39
N VAL A 99 -2.39 3.31 -15.94
CA VAL A 99 -2.65 2.01 -15.30
C VAL A 99 -1.37 1.19 -15.23
N LEU A 100 -0.54 1.17 -16.28
CA LEU A 100 0.76 0.48 -16.27
C LEU A 100 1.66 1.02 -15.14
N ALA A 101 1.81 2.34 -15.02
CA ALA A 101 2.58 2.97 -13.95
C ALA A 101 2.02 2.64 -12.56
N GLU A 102 0.69 2.62 -12.43
CA GLU A 102 -0.01 2.31 -11.18
C GLU A 102 0.22 0.86 -10.76
N GLU A 103 0.10 -0.11 -11.67
CA GLU A 103 0.26 -1.53 -11.32
C GLU A 103 1.74 -1.88 -11.05
N ILE A 104 2.71 -1.31 -11.79
CA ILE A 104 4.14 -1.43 -11.44
C ILE A 104 4.39 -0.91 -10.01
N LYS A 105 3.83 0.25 -9.68
CA LYS A 105 3.95 0.82 -8.34
C LYS A 105 3.25 -0.03 -7.29
N ARG A 106 2.08 -0.58 -7.59
CA ARG A 106 1.30 -1.44 -6.70
C ARG A 106 2.06 -2.73 -6.36
N VAL A 107 2.65 -3.42 -7.34
CA VAL A 107 3.47 -4.62 -7.08
C VAL A 107 4.62 -4.30 -6.13
N ALA A 108 5.37 -3.23 -6.39
CA ALA A 108 6.46 -2.80 -5.52
C ALA A 108 6.00 -2.43 -4.10
N SER A 109 4.80 -1.84 -3.97
CA SER A 109 4.19 -1.47 -2.69
C SER A 109 3.73 -2.69 -1.90
N HIS A 110 3.10 -3.66 -2.57
CA HIS A 110 2.65 -4.90 -1.93
C HIS A 110 3.83 -5.76 -1.47
N LEU A 111 4.90 -5.87 -2.27
CA LEU A 111 6.14 -6.52 -1.85
C LEU A 111 6.74 -5.84 -0.61
N PHE A 112 6.73 -4.50 -0.56
CA PHE A 112 7.19 -3.79 0.63
C PHE A 112 6.32 -4.10 1.86
N ASN A 113 4.99 -4.09 1.72
CA ASN A 113 4.09 -4.45 2.82
C ASN A 113 4.35 -5.87 3.33
N THR A 114 4.52 -6.83 2.41
CA THR A 114 4.86 -8.22 2.73
C THR A 114 6.21 -8.33 3.46
N ALA A 115 7.22 -7.56 3.03
CA ALA A 115 8.50 -7.49 3.71
C ALA A 115 8.37 -6.94 5.14
N ILE A 116 7.67 -5.81 5.32
CA ILE A 116 7.45 -5.22 6.65
C ILE A 116 6.69 -6.18 7.56
N GLN A 117 5.69 -6.90 7.06
CA GLN A 117 5.01 -7.94 7.83
C GLN A 117 5.98 -9.03 8.31
N ALA A 118 6.89 -9.51 7.44
CA ALA A 118 7.94 -10.45 7.82
C ALA A 118 8.87 -9.86 8.91
N HIS A 119 9.21 -8.57 8.80
CA HIS A 119 10.02 -7.86 9.79
C HIS A 119 9.32 -7.80 11.16
N ILE A 120 8.07 -7.39 11.20
CA ILE A 120 7.27 -7.25 12.44
C ILE A 120 7.12 -8.60 13.16
N ILE A 121 6.91 -9.70 12.42
CA ILE A 121 6.85 -11.03 13.03
C ILE A 121 8.24 -11.60 13.39
N GLY A 122 9.32 -10.85 13.15
CA GLY A 122 10.69 -11.23 13.50
C GLY A 122 11.36 -12.21 12.53
N PHE A 123 10.85 -12.36 11.31
CA PHE A 123 11.44 -13.23 10.28
C PHE A 123 12.37 -12.44 9.34
N LYS A 124 13.53 -12.07 9.88
CA LYS A 124 14.47 -11.17 9.20
C LYS A 124 14.98 -11.70 7.85
N SER A 125 15.25 -13.00 7.71
CA SER A 125 15.69 -13.58 6.44
C SER A 125 14.63 -13.47 5.36
N LEU A 126 13.37 -13.70 5.68
CA LEU A 126 12.24 -13.50 4.76
C LEU A 126 12.07 -12.02 4.39
N PHE A 127 12.21 -11.12 5.36
CA PHE A 127 12.22 -9.68 5.09
C PHE A 127 13.27 -9.32 4.03
N MET A 128 14.51 -9.77 4.19
CA MET A 128 15.59 -9.49 3.25
C MET A 128 15.33 -10.09 1.86
N HIS A 129 14.81 -11.31 1.79
CA HIS A 129 14.45 -11.97 0.53
C HIS A 129 13.35 -11.22 -0.22
N VAL A 130 12.27 -10.84 0.48
CA VAL A 130 11.19 -10.05 -0.17
C VAL A 130 11.68 -8.68 -0.63
N MET A 131 12.58 -8.04 0.14
CA MET A 131 13.19 -6.76 -0.26
C MET A 131 14.06 -6.90 -1.52
N GLU A 132 14.78 -8.02 -1.70
CA GLU A 132 15.52 -8.34 -2.91
C GLU A 132 14.60 -8.45 -4.13
N VAL A 133 13.49 -9.19 -4.01
CA VAL A 133 12.47 -9.28 -5.08
C VAL A 133 11.86 -7.92 -5.40
N ARG A 134 11.61 -7.11 -4.37
CA ARG A 134 11.13 -5.72 -4.55
C ARG A 134 12.12 -4.86 -5.33
N GLU A 135 13.42 -5.04 -5.16
CA GLU A 135 14.44 -4.27 -5.87
C GLU A 135 14.31 -4.45 -7.40
N MET A 136 13.94 -5.63 -7.90
CA MET A 136 13.67 -5.82 -9.33
C MET A 136 12.59 -4.85 -9.84
N MET A 137 11.55 -4.61 -9.05
CA MET A 137 10.51 -3.63 -9.40
C MET A 137 10.97 -2.17 -9.23
N GLN A 138 11.94 -1.91 -8.34
CA GLN A 138 12.57 -0.60 -8.23
C GLN A 138 13.42 -0.29 -9.47
N ASP A 139 14.14 -1.28 -9.99
CA ASP A 139 14.94 -1.16 -11.21
C ASP A 139 14.04 -0.91 -12.44
N VAL A 140 12.87 -1.57 -12.52
CA VAL A 140 11.86 -1.25 -13.53
C VAL A 140 11.43 0.22 -13.45
N LYS A 141 11.12 0.71 -12.26
CA LYS A 141 10.70 2.11 -12.08
C LYS A 141 11.80 3.09 -12.45
N GLU A 142 13.04 2.82 -12.06
CA GLU A 142 14.19 3.67 -12.40
C GLU A 142 14.44 3.69 -13.90
N THR A 143 14.44 2.53 -14.53
CA THR A 143 14.70 2.41 -15.97
C THR A 143 13.61 3.08 -16.81
N VAL A 144 12.33 2.89 -16.44
CA VAL A 144 11.19 3.37 -17.24
C VAL A 144 10.86 4.84 -16.96
N TYR A 145 10.95 5.26 -15.70
CA TYR A 145 10.49 6.59 -15.25
C TYR A 145 11.60 7.47 -14.71
N GLY A 146 12.84 6.97 -14.65
CA GLY A 146 13.99 7.72 -14.13
C GLY A 146 14.00 7.93 -12.62
N ASN A 147 13.12 7.27 -11.87
CA ASN A 147 13.05 7.41 -10.41
C ASN A 147 12.52 6.14 -9.73
N ARG A 148 13.22 5.70 -8.69
CA ARG A 148 12.88 4.49 -7.93
C ARG A 148 11.65 4.66 -7.03
N MET A 149 11.34 5.87 -6.58
CA MET A 149 10.30 6.13 -5.58
C MET A 149 9.09 6.86 -6.14
N ASN A 150 9.30 8.01 -6.75
CA ASN A 150 8.23 8.87 -7.26
C ASN A 150 8.32 8.92 -8.78
N LEU A 151 7.37 8.27 -9.46
CA LEU A 151 7.45 8.08 -10.91
C LEU A 151 7.29 9.38 -11.69
N ALA A 152 6.57 10.34 -11.12
CA ALA A 152 6.22 11.61 -11.77
C ALA A 152 5.58 11.44 -13.16
N SER A 153 4.92 10.29 -13.39
CA SER A 153 4.36 9.90 -14.69
C SER A 153 3.10 10.68 -15.06
N ASN A 154 2.29 11.06 -14.06
CA ASN A 154 1.00 11.70 -14.26
C ASN A 154 1.11 13.21 -14.47
N CYS A 155 0.28 13.73 -15.37
CA CYS A 155 -0.03 15.15 -15.49
C CYS A 155 -1.52 15.32 -15.82
N ILE A 156 -2.07 16.52 -15.60
CA ILE A 156 -3.42 16.85 -16.01
C ILE A 156 -3.47 16.81 -17.56
N GLY A 157 -4.41 16.08 -18.12
CA GLY A 157 -4.57 15.85 -19.55
C GLY A 157 -3.83 14.63 -20.11
N GLY A 158 -3.07 13.87 -19.27
CA GLY A 158 -2.39 12.65 -19.73
C GLY A 158 -1.21 12.20 -18.90
N VAL A 159 -0.12 11.84 -19.55
CA VAL A 159 1.14 11.38 -18.96
C VAL A 159 2.31 12.22 -19.43
N LYS A 160 3.38 12.29 -18.62
CA LYS A 160 4.58 13.08 -18.94
C LYS A 160 5.57 12.34 -19.86
N CYS A 161 5.54 11.02 -19.86
CA CYS A 161 6.42 10.19 -20.67
C CYS A 161 5.64 9.05 -21.33
N ASP A 162 6.06 8.68 -22.52
CA ASP A 162 5.59 7.47 -23.19
C ASP A 162 6.47 6.28 -22.79
N VAL A 163 5.94 5.06 -22.98
CA VAL A 163 6.69 3.81 -22.79
C VAL A 163 6.79 3.14 -24.16
N PRO A 164 7.96 3.17 -24.81
CA PRO A 164 8.16 2.59 -26.12
C PRO A 164 8.17 1.05 -26.08
N PRO A 165 8.04 0.38 -27.25
CA PRO A 165 7.91 -1.09 -27.31
C PRO A 165 9.08 -1.89 -26.72
N ASP A 166 10.29 -1.40 -26.82
CA ASP A 166 11.48 -2.00 -26.22
C ASP A 166 11.42 -1.94 -24.68
N MET A 167 10.94 -0.84 -24.15
CA MET A 167 10.74 -0.67 -22.72
C MET A 167 9.60 -1.57 -22.20
N LEU A 168 8.52 -1.75 -22.99
CA LEU A 168 7.46 -2.72 -22.65
C LEU A 168 8.00 -4.15 -22.59
N LYS A 169 8.87 -4.55 -23.54
CA LYS A 169 9.56 -5.85 -23.52
C LYS A 169 10.44 -6.01 -22.27
N TYR A 170 11.16 -4.96 -21.88
CA TYR A 170 11.95 -4.96 -20.66
C TYR A 170 11.07 -5.18 -19.41
N ILE A 171 9.93 -4.46 -19.30
CA ILE A 171 8.98 -4.63 -18.19
C ILE A 171 8.48 -6.08 -18.14
N LEU A 172 8.04 -6.65 -19.26
CA LEU A 172 7.57 -8.04 -19.32
C LEU A 172 8.66 -9.01 -18.87
N GLY A 173 9.89 -8.87 -19.37
CA GLY A 173 11.00 -9.73 -18.96
C GLY A 173 11.39 -9.60 -17.48
N MET A 174 11.09 -8.48 -16.84
CA MET A 174 11.26 -8.33 -15.39
C MET A 174 10.09 -8.98 -14.62
N ILE A 175 8.85 -8.87 -15.12
CA ILE A 175 7.68 -9.54 -14.52
C ILE A 175 7.88 -11.06 -14.56
N ASP A 176 8.36 -11.64 -15.67
CA ASP A 176 8.67 -13.06 -15.80
C ASP A 176 9.68 -13.57 -14.74
N LYS A 177 10.52 -12.69 -14.20
CA LYS A 177 11.45 -13.02 -13.10
C LYS A 177 10.82 -12.82 -11.72
N VAL A 178 9.96 -11.82 -11.57
CA VAL A 178 9.32 -11.49 -10.29
C VAL A 178 8.23 -12.50 -9.95
N GLU A 179 7.47 -12.97 -10.91
CA GLU A 179 6.33 -13.88 -10.69
C GLU A 179 6.72 -15.17 -9.95
N PRO A 180 7.76 -15.95 -10.38
CA PRO A 180 8.19 -17.14 -9.64
C PRO A 180 8.67 -16.83 -8.23
N ALA A 181 9.34 -15.70 -8.03
CA ALA A 181 9.81 -15.29 -6.70
C ALA A 181 8.64 -14.91 -5.77
N VAL A 182 7.59 -14.30 -6.31
CA VAL A 182 6.35 -14.04 -5.56
C VAL A 182 5.64 -15.35 -5.18
N ASP A 183 5.62 -16.33 -6.06
CA ASP A 183 5.05 -17.66 -5.76
C ASP A 183 5.82 -18.36 -4.64
N GLU A 184 7.15 -18.30 -4.64
CA GLU A 184 7.99 -18.80 -3.54
C GLU A 184 7.67 -18.10 -2.21
N ILE A 185 7.59 -16.77 -2.22
CA ILE A 185 7.22 -15.98 -1.03
C ILE A 185 5.85 -16.40 -0.52
N ARG A 186 4.87 -16.56 -1.41
CA ARG A 186 3.51 -17.01 -1.08
C ARG A 186 3.52 -18.40 -0.43
N GLU A 187 4.32 -19.34 -0.95
CA GLU A 187 4.46 -20.67 -0.36
C GLU A 187 5.07 -20.61 1.04
N ILE A 188 6.11 -19.79 1.24
CA ILE A 188 6.71 -19.58 2.59
C ILE A 188 5.65 -19.04 3.56
N TYR A 189 4.85 -18.04 3.17
CA TYR A 189 3.79 -17.52 4.03
C TYR A 189 2.72 -18.56 4.34
N ALA A 190 2.38 -19.41 3.38
CA ALA A 190 1.33 -20.43 3.54
C ALA A 190 1.77 -21.63 4.38
N THR A 191 3.07 -21.95 4.42
CA THR A 191 3.55 -23.22 4.99
C THR A 191 4.49 -23.07 6.18
N ASN A 192 5.19 -21.93 6.31
CA ASN A 192 6.19 -21.76 7.35
C ASN A 192 5.56 -21.70 8.75
N SER A 193 5.98 -22.59 9.65
CA SER A 193 5.43 -22.72 11.00
C SER A 193 5.59 -21.47 11.87
N MET A 194 6.69 -20.71 11.70
CA MET A 194 6.91 -19.47 12.44
C MET A 194 5.95 -18.37 11.98
N VAL A 195 5.72 -18.23 10.67
CA VAL A 195 4.73 -17.30 10.12
C VAL A 195 3.34 -17.66 10.60
N LEU A 196 2.93 -18.92 10.40
CA LEU A 196 1.61 -19.41 10.79
C LEU A 196 1.36 -19.27 12.30
N GLY A 197 2.35 -19.61 13.12
CA GLY A 197 2.25 -19.51 14.59
C GLY A 197 2.07 -18.08 15.10
N ARG A 198 2.45 -17.06 14.30
CA ARG A 198 2.38 -15.64 14.69
C ARG A 198 1.28 -14.85 13.97
N THR A 199 0.61 -15.44 13.00
CA THR A 199 -0.38 -14.72 12.16
C THR A 199 -1.72 -15.44 12.06
N LYS A 200 -1.73 -16.79 12.07
CA LYS A 200 -2.96 -17.57 11.88
C LYS A 200 -3.87 -17.44 13.10
N GLY A 201 -5.12 -17.02 12.83
CA GLY A 201 -6.12 -16.85 13.88
C GLY A 201 -5.95 -15.59 14.74
N LEU A 202 -4.96 -14.74 14.44
CA LEU A 202 -4.77 -13.45 15.10
C LEU A 202 -5.32 -12.31 14.22
N GLY A 203 -5.70 -11.21 14.87
CA GLY A 203 -6.17 -10.00 14.17
C GLY A 203 -7.46 -10.25 13.36
N LEU A 204 -8.33 -11.12 13.84
CA LEU A 204 -9.61 -11.38 13.20
C LEU A 204 -10.43 -10.10 13.15
N LEU A 205 -10.79 -9.67 11.94
CA LEU A 205 -11.73 -8.58 11.71
C LEU A 205 -13.00 -9.18 11.09
N PRO A 206 -14.08 -9.36 11.87
CA PRO A 206 -15.33 -9.87 11.35
C PRO A 206 -15.90 -8.98 10.25
N LYS A 207 -16.54 -9.58 9.27
CA LYS A 207 -17.15 -8.87 8.13
C LYS A 207 -18.09 -7.75 8.57
N GLU A 208 -18.88 -7.98 9.61
CA GLU A 208 -19.79 -6.99 10.18
C GLU A 208 -19.05 -5.76 10.73
N ASP A 209 -17.96 -5.97 11.47
CA ASP A 209 -17.13 -4.88 11.99
C ASP A 209 -16.40 -4.15 10.87
N ALA A 210 -15.90 -4.87 9.87
CA ALA A 210 -15.26 -4.27 8.70
C ALA A 210 -16.23 -3.35 7.93
N LEU A 211 -17.47 -3.76 7.75
CA LEU A 211 -18.51 -2.94 7.13
C LEU A 211 -18.87 -1.72 8.00
N ARG A 212 -19.05 -1.91 9.30
CA ARG A 212 -19.35 -0.84 10.25
C ARG A 212 -18.26 0.23 10.31
N LEU A 213 -17.00 -0.19 10.20
CA LEU A 213 -15.84 0.69 10.22
C LEU A 213 -15.51 1.30 8.84
N GLY A 214 -16.22 0.91 7.78
CA GLY A 214 -15.96 1.40 6.43
C GLY A 214 -14.61 0.95 5.87
N VAL A 215 -14.15 -0.26 6.23
CA VAL A 215 -12.86 -0.79 5.80
C VAL A 215 -12.87 -1.06 4.30
N VAL A 216 -11.77 -0.72 3.62
CA VAL A 216 -11.60 -0.87 2.17
C VAL A 216 -10.29 -1.60 1.82
N GLY A 217 -10.14 -1.95 0.54
CA GLY A 217 -8.90 -2.52 -0.01
C GLY A 217 -8.60 -3.95 0.46
N PRO A 218 -7.31 -4.32 0.61
CA PRO A 218 -6.91 -5.68 0.97
C PRO A 218 -7.52 -6.17 2.28
N VAL A 219 -7.60 -5.30 3.29
CA VAL A 219 -8.18 -5.64 4.60
C VAL A 219 -9.66 -6.00 4.50
N ALA A 220 -10.45 -5.24 3.71
CA ALA A 220 -11.85 -5.58 3.46
C ALA A 220 -11.98 -6.93 2.74
N ARG A 221 -11.17 -7.17 1.72
CA ARG A 221 -11.17 -8.45 1.00
C ARG A 221 -10.68 -9.60 1.87
N GLY A 222 -9.70 -9.36 2.74
CA GLY A 222 -9.27 -10.30 3.77
C GLY A 222 -10.39 -10.65 4.76
N SER A 223 -11.38 -9.79 4.96
CA SER A 223 -12.56 -9.99 5.81
C SER A 223 -13.81 -10.49 5.02
N GLY A 224 -13.63 -11.06 3.83
CA GLY A 224 -14.70 -11.64 3.01
C GLY A 224 -15.61 -10.62 2.31
N ILE A 225 -15.16 -9.37 2.15
CA ILE A 225 -15.88 -8.31 1.45
C ILE A 225 -15.30 -8.15 0.05
N ALA A 226 -16.02 -8.59 -0.98
CA ALA A 226 -15.56 -8.58 -2.36
C ALA A 226 -15.69 -7.18 -3.01
N ILE A 227 -15.10 -6.16 -2.39
CA ILE A 227 -15.06 -4.79 -2.93
C ILE A 227 -13.70 -4.53 -3.58
N ASP A 228 -13.74 -4.15 -4.86
CA ASP A 228 -12.57 -3.63 -5.58
C ASP A 228 -13.01 -2.48 -6.49
N VAL A 229 -12.57 -1.28 -6.16
CA VAL A 229 -12.97 -0.05 -6.87
C VAL A 229 -12.61 -0.07 -8.36
N ARG A 230 -11.58 -0.83 -8.74
CA ARG A 230 -11.19 -1.01 -10.15
C ARG A 230 -12.25 -1.77 -10.97
N LYS A 231 -13.11 -2.57 -10.29
CA LYS A 231 -14.23 -3.33 -10.89
C LYS A 231 -15.60 -2.70 -10.60
N ASP A 232 -15.80 -2.26 -9.36
CA ASP A 232 -17.13 -1.82 -8.90
C ASP A 232 -17.43 -0.37 -9.31
N SER A 233 -16.37 0.45 -9.50
CA SER A 233 -16.43 1.79 -10.04
C SER A 233 -15.22 2.03 -10.96
N PRO A 234 -15.18 1.34 -12.12
CA PRO A 234 -13.99 1.28 -12.95
C PRO A 234 -13.60 2.65 -13.53
N TYR A 235 -12.31 2.90 -13.61
CA TYR A 235 -11.73 4.15 -14.07
C TYR A 235 -10.54 3.89 -15.01
N ALA A 236 -10.12 4.91 -15.76
CA ALA A 236 -9.04 4.87 -16.74
C ALA A 236 -9.18 3.70 -17.74
N ALA A 237 -8.23 2.76 -17.76
CA ALA A 237 -8.26 1.58 -18.63
C ALA A 237 -8.68 0.29 -17.88
N TYR A 238 -9.05 0.35 -16.58
CA TYR A 238 -9.49 -0.85 -15.85
C TYR A 238 -10.74 -1.53 -16.42
N PRO A 239 -11.72 -0.81 -17.05
CA PRO A 239 -12.85 -1.47 -17.72
C PRO A 239 -12.44 -2.46 -18.81
N ASP A 240 -11.28 -2.25 -19.42
CA ASP A 240 -10.77 -3.06 -20.53
C ASP A 240 -9.91 -4.24 -20.05
N LEU A 241 -9.69 -4.39 -18.73
CA LEU A 241 -8.82 -5.40 -18.13
C LEU A 241 -9.62 -6.47 -17.38
N GLU A 242 -9.29 -7.72 -17.65
CA GLU A 242 -9.87 -8.86 -16.92
C GLU A 242 -8.98 -9.23 -15.73
N PHE A 243 -9.53 -9.17 -14.52
CA PHE A 243 -8.90 -9.68 -13.30
C PHE A 243 -9.97 -10.07 -12.27
N LYS A 244 -9.57 -10.88 -11.28
CA LYS A 244 -10.46 -11.37 -10.22
C LYS A 244 -10.13 -10.69 -8.90
N SER A 245 -11.16 -10.23 -8.18
CA SER A 245 -11.02 -9.84 -6.78
C SER A 245 -10.87 -11.09 -5.92
N ILE A 246 -9.78 -11.17 -5.16
CA ILE A 246 -9.50 -12.30 -4.26
C ILE A 246 -10.02 -11.92 -2.87
N THR A 247 -10.78 -12.82 -2.25
CA THR A 247 -11.31 -12.65 -0.89
C THR A 247 -10.92 -13.83 -0.02
N HIS A 248 -10.80 -13.59 1.29
CA HIS A 248 -10.50 -14.60 2.31
C HIS A 248 -11.40 -14.39 3.54
N ASP A 249 -11.33 -15.32 4.50
CA ASP A 249 -12.17 -15.34 5.71
C ASP A 249 -11.46 -14.76 6.95
N GLY A 250 -10.67 -13.73 6.76
CA GLY A 250 -10.34 -12.74 7.76
C GLY A 250 -9.47 -13.07 8.95
N CYS A 251 -8.20 -13.41 8.77
CA CYS A 251 -7.21 -13.20 9.84
C CYS A 251 -5.96 -12.50 9.28
N CYS A 252 -5.02 -12.12 10.14
CA CYS A 252 -3.81 -11.36 9.80
C CYS A 252 -3.03 -11.90 8.59
N ILE A 253 -3.00 -13.21 8.37
CA ILE A 253 -2.33 -13.84 7.22
C ILE A 253 -3.08 -13.65 5.88
N HIS A 254 -4.36 -13.30 5.94
CA HIS A 254 -5.23 -13.17 4.77
C HIS A 254 -5.44 -11.71 4.31
N SER A 255 -5.00 -10.76 5.13
CA SER A 255 -5.04 -9.32 4.82
C SER A 255 -3.77 -8.90 4.12
#